data_c20b1a6f7c3d2a9798181034dd992802
#
_entry.id   c20b1a6f7c3d2a9798181034dd992802
#
_cell.length_a   1.000
_cell.length_b   1.000
_cell.length_c   1.000
_cell.angle_alpha   90.00
_cell.angle_beta   90.00
_cell.angle_gamma   90.00
#
_symmetry.space_group_name_H-M   'P 1'
#
loop_
_entity.id
_entity.type
_entity.pdbx_description
1 polymer ?
#
loop_
_entity_poly.entity_id
_entity_poly.type
_entity_poly.pdbx_seq_one_letter_code
_entity_poly.pdbx_strand_id
1 'polypeptide(L)'
;RLSPSEERKSGYYDWLVKRHMAKLNARYIGRLHSSGFYLWANKKADKLSDLKGLKMRTGSLYDRFMRALGMVPVTMNSPEVHTALERGVVDGFGWPNMGPRQRGWIKKAKYVIDLPFFGASNVVALMNLDKWNGLSKASQDKIIAITEKYEPGMVAHFKSGAAAEWKKLDAAGVVRYTFSDAVNKQYLDMAYDLEWKNLAKKVPGDVDTLRRITGN
;
A
#
# COMPACT_ATOMS: atom_id res chain seq x y z
N ARG A 1 10.43 1.95 8.55
CA ARG A 1 8.98 1.64 8.61
C ARG A 1 8.71 0.82 9.85
N LEU A 2 7.75 1.26 10.64
CA LEU A 2 7.43 0.59 11.91
C LEU A 2 6.72 -0.74 11.65
N SER A 3 7.14 -1.79 12.35
CA SER A 3 6.33 -2.98 12.58
C SER A 3 5.14 -2.65 13.49
N PRO A 4 4.09 -3.48 13.55
CA PRO A 4 2.97 -3.24 14.47
C PRO A 4 3.40 -3.08 15.93
N SER A 5 4.39 -3.85 16.38
CA SER A 5 4.94 -3.74 17.73
C SER A 5 5.64 -2.38 17.95
N GLU A 6 6.42 -1.90 16.98
CA GLU A 6 7.06 -0.59 17.05
C GLU A 6 6.05 0.55 17.00
N GLU A 7 4.97 0.42 16.23
CA GLU A 7 3.87 1.39 16.22
C GLU A 7 3.23 1.59 17.60
N ARG A 8 3.04 0.50 18.33
CA ARG A 8 2.50 0.55 19.70
C ARG A 8 3.47 1.22 20.65
N LYS A 9 4.77 0.91 20.53
CA LYS A 9 5.83 1.48 21.38
C LYS A 9 6.12 2.96 21.07
N SER A 10 6.01 3.38 19.81
CA SER A 10 6.31 4.76 19.39
C SER A 10 5.18 5.75 19.71
N GLY A 11 3.99 5.28 20.09
CA GLY A 11 2.78 6.09 20.26
C GLY A 11 1.99 6.30 18.96
N TYR A 12 2.44 5.74 17.82
CA TYR A 12 1.70 5.87 16.54
C TYR A 12 0.36 5.14 16.60
N TYR A 13 0.30 3.98 17.23
CA TYR A 13 -0.96 3.26 17.46
C TYR A 13 -1.97 4.12 18.23
N ASP A 14 -1.55 4.76 19.32
CA ASP A 14 -2.42 5.61 20.15
C ASP A 14 -2.90 6.83 19.38
N TRP A 15 -2.02 7.41 18.54
CA TRP A 15 -2.41 8.49 17.64
C TRP A 15 -3.49 8.04 16.64
N LEU A 16 -3.33 6.86 16.02
CA LEU A 16 -4.34 6.27 15.12
C LEU A 16 -5.68 6.06 15.84
N VAL A 17 -5.64 5.47 17.05
CA VAL A 17 -6.84 5.27 17.87
C VAL A 17 -7.56 6.58 18.12
N LYS A 18 -6.87 7.57 18.66
CA LYS A 18 -7.44 8.89 18.97
C LYS A 18 -8.01 9.57 17.73
N ARG A 19 -7.29 9.51 16.61
CA ARG A 19 -7.69 10.12 15.35
C ARG A 19 -8.95 9.48 14.76
N HIS A 20 -9.01 8.14 14.72
CA HIS A 20 -10.17 7.42 14.20
C HIS A 20 -11.41 7.63 15.09
N MET A 21 -11.26 7.61 16.40
CA MET A 21 -12.36 7.90 17.33
C MET A 21 -12.92 9.30 17.11
N ALA A 22 -12.05 10.33 16.99
CA ALA A 22 -12.45 11.71 16.85
C ALA A 22 -13.07 12.06 15.47
N LYS A 23 -12.67 11.37 14.40
CA LYS A 23 -13.01 11.73 13.01
C LYS A 23 -13.96 10.77 12.31
N LEU A 24 -13.99 9.50 12.71
CA LEU A 24 -14.72 8.46 12.02
C LEU A 24 -15.75 7.72 12.89
N ASN A 25 -15.94 8.13 14.14
CA ASN A 25 -16.72 7.36 15.13
C ASN A 25 -16.32 5.87 15.12
N ALA A 26 -15.02 5.60 15.07
CA ALA A 26 -14.49 4.25 14.96
C ALA A 26 -13.31 4.02 15.91
N ARG A 27 -13.28 2.86 16.55
CA ARG A 27 -12.13 2.36 17.30
C ARG A 27 -11.17 1.68 16.32
N TYR A 28 -9.95 2.16 16.23
CA TYR A 28 -8.87 1.45 15.53
C TYR A 28 -8.44 0.23 16.37
N ILE A 29 -8.51 -0.95 15.78
CA ILE A 29 -8.18 -2.21 16.45
C ILE A 29 -6.75 -2.62 16.16
N GLY A 30 -6.36 -2.69 14.89
CA GLY A 30 -5.02 -3.06 14.46
C GLY A 30 -4.94 -3.39 12.98
N ARG A 31 -3.84 -3.98 12.56
CA ARG A 31 -3.59 -4.34 11.16
C ARG A 31 -4.03 -5.76 10.84
N LEU A 32 -4.65 -5.94 9.68
CA LEU A 32 -5.04 -7.26 9.15
C LEU A 32 -4.20 -7.70 7.96
N HIS A 33 -3.49 -6.78 7.31
CA HIS A 33 -2.73 -7.03 6.10
C HIS A 33 -1.58 -6.03 5.97
N SER A 34 -0.47 -6.49 5.39
CA SER A 34 0.66 -5.64 5.04
C SER A 34 1.31 -6.13 3.74
N SER A 35 1.36 -5.28 2.71
CA SER A 35 2.03 -5.61 1.45
C SER A 35 2.58 -4.36 0.77
N GLY A 36 3.66 -4.53 0.00
CA GLY A 36 4.17 -3.50 -0.89
C GLY A 36 3.33 -3.39 -2.16
N PHE A 37 3.21 -2.18 -2.71
CA PHE A 37 2.57 -1.91 -3.99
C PHE A 37 3.62 -1.58 -5.04
N TYR A 38 3.46 -2.17 -6.23
CA TYR A 38 4.37 -2.08 -7.37
C TYR A 38 3.64 -1.54 -8.59
N LEU A 39 4.36 -0.92 -9.51
CA LEU A 39 3.84 -0.54 -10.83
C LEU A 39 4.10 -1.68 -11.83
N TRP A 40 3.03 -2.13 -12.46
CA TRP A 40 3.01 -3.18 -13.47
C TRP A 40 2.60 -2.60 -14.81
N ALA A 41 3.28 -2.94 -15.90
CA ALA A 41 2.97 -2.41 -17.23
C ALA A 41 3.11 -3.46 -18.33
N ASN A 42 2.49 -3.17 -19.49
CA ASN A 42 2.58 -3.99 -20.70
C ASN A 42 3.92 -3.83 -21.44
N LYS A 43 4.72 -2.82 -21.08
CA LYS A 43 6.06 -2.57 -21.63
C LYS A 43 7.05 -2.20 -20.52
N LYS A 44 8.34 -2.49 -20.76
CA LYS A 44 9.44 -2.06 -19.90
C LYS A 44 9.70 -0.57 -20.11
N ALA A 45 10.01 0.13 -19.04
CA ALA A 45 10.53 1.49 -19.06
C ALA A 45 12.03 1.45 -18.74
N ASP A 46 12.86 2.10 -19.54
CA ASP A 46 14.30 2.19 -19.28
C ASP A 46 14.65 3.45 -18.48
N LYS A 47 13.77 4.44 -18.46
CA LYS A 47 13.86 5.68 -17.67
C LYS A 47 12.47 6.14 -17.22
N LEU A 48 12.40 7.03 -16.21
CA LEU A 48 11.10 7.50 -15.67
C LEU A 48 10.24 8.22 -16.72
N SER A 49 10.85 8.91 -17.70
CA SER A 49 10.10 9.59 -18.75
C SER A 49 9.34 8.64 -19.69
N ASP A 50 9.73 7.35 -19.75
CA ASP A 50 9.03 6.34 -20.56
C ASP A 50 7.70 5.91 -19.94
N LEU A 51 7.48 6.26 -18.68
CA LEU A 51 6.22 6.06 -17.98
C LEU A 51 5.16 7.10 -18.36
N LYS A 52 5.58 8.23 -18.95
CA LYS A 52 4.68 9.33 -19.34
C LYS A 52 3.63 8.86 -20.34
N GLY A 53 2.38 9.23 -20.06
CA GLY A 53 1.24 8.91 -20.91
C GLY A 53 0.68 7.49 -20.76
N LEU A 54 1.34 6.59 -20.01
CA LEU A 54 0.78 5.27 -19.73
C LEU A 54 -0.53 5.40 -18.95
N LYS A 55 -1.57 4.76 -19.44
CA LYS A 55 -2.88 4.67 -18.78
C LYS A 55 -2.78 3.59 -17.70
N MET A 56 -2.84 4.00 -16.43
CA MET A 56 -2.59 3.08 -15.32
C MET A 56 -3.82 2.92 -14.46
N ARG A 57 -4.27 1.69 -14.30
CA ARG A 57 -5.29 1.39 -13.31
C ARG A 57 -4.80 1.78 -11.92
N THR A 58 -5.61 2.53 -11.22
CA THR A 58 -5.30 3.03 -9.88
C THR A 58 -6.45 2.86 -8.89
N GLY A 59 -6.14 3.01 -7.63
CA GLY A 59 -7.08 3.36 -6.57
C GLY A 59 -6.83 4.80 -6.11
N SER A 60 -7.75 5.39 -5.39
CA SER A 60 -7.69 6.77 -4.91
C SER A 60 -6.49 7.11 -4.01
N LEU A 61 -5.78 6.09 -3.51
CA LEU A 61 -4.67 6.28 -2.57
C LEU A 61 -3.37 6.72 -3.26
N TYR A 62 -3.14 6.35 -4.52
CA TYR A 62 -1.85 6.53 -5.19
C TYR A 62 -1.94 7.13 -6.61
N ASP A 63 -3.08 7.67 -6.99
CA ASP A 63 -3.26 8.39 -8.25
C ASP A 63 -2.33 9.60 -8.38
N ARG A 64 -2.07 10.30 -7.27
CA ARG A 64 -1.14 11.43 -7.21
C ARG A 64 0.28 11.05 -7.63
N PHE A 65 0.76 9.90 -7.16
CA PHE A 65 2.07 9.41 -7.54
C PHE A 65 2.13 9.06 -9.03
N MET A 66 1.12 8.41 -9.57
CA MET A 66 1.05 8.12 -11.00
C MET A 66 1.04 9.40 -11.85
N ARG A 67 0.26 10.43 -11.44
CA ARG A 67 0.26 11.75 -12.11
C ARG A 67 1.62 12.43 -12.04
N ALA A 68 2.32 12.34 -10.93
CA ALA A 68 3.65 12.94 -10.79
C ALA A 68 4.69 12.27 -11.69
N LEU A 69 4.52 10.99 -12.02
CA LEU A 69 5.30 10.28 -13.03
C LEU A 69 4.84 10.58 -14.47
N GLY A 70 3.85 11.47 -14.66
CA GLY A 70 3.29 11.80 -15.98
C GLY A 70 2.37 10.74 -16.56
N MET A 71 1.97 9.75 -15.79
CA MET A 71 1.00 8.72 -16.19
C MET A 71 -0.42 9.26 -16.18
N VAL A 72 -1.35 8.57 -16.82
CA VAL A 72 -2.78 8.83 -16.83
C VAL A 72 -3.48 7.81 -15.91
N PRO A 73 -3.84 8.19 -14.68
CA PRO A 73 -4.53 7.27 -13.77
C PRO A 73 -5.99 7.06 -14.19
N VAL A 74 -6.40 5.79 -14.21
CA VAL A 74 -7.78 5.36 -14.50
C VAL A 74 -8.29 4.60 -13.29
N THR A 75 -9.23 5.20 -12.57
CA THR A 75 -9.81 4.58 -11.37
C THR A 75 -10.84 3.54 -11.78
N MET A 76 -10.64 2.29 -11.34
CA MET A 76 -11.59 1.20 -11.55
C MET A 76 -11.45 0.13 -10.47
N ASN A 77 -12.51 -0.67 -10.31
CA ASN A 77 -12.52 -1.78 -9.36
C ASN A 77 -11.69 -2.96 -9.87
N SER A 78 -11.21 -3.78 -8.94
CA SER A 78 -10.35 -4.93 -9.26
C SER A 78 -10.94 -5.92 -10.28
N PRO A 79 -12.24 -6.27 -10.27
CA PRO A 79 -12.82 -7.18 -11.27
C PRO A 79 -12.74 -6.68 -12.71
N GLU A 80 -12.72 -5.36 -12.93
CA GLU A 80 -12.74 -4.75 -14.26
C GLU A 80 -11.36 -4.74 -14.93
N VAL A 81 -10.28 -4.90 -14.14
CA VAL A 81 -8.89 -4.71 -14.60
C VAL A 81 -8.49 -5.69 -15.69
N HIS A 82 -8.91 -6.96 -15.59
CA HIS A 82 -8.58 -7.97 -16.59
C HIS A 82 -9.07 -7.55 -17.98
N THR A 83 -10.35 -7.23 -18.08
CA THR A 83 -10.98 -6.78 -19.34
C THR A 83 -10.39 -5.46 -19.84
N ALA A 84 -10.09 -4.53 -18.93
CA ALA A 84 -9.47 -3.25 -19.28
C ALA A 84 -8.07 -3.42 -19.89
N LEU A 85 -7.26 -4.34 -19.36
CA LEU A 85 -5.96 -4.73 -19.93
C LEU A 85 -6.11 -5.41 -21.30
N GLU A 86 -7.06 -6.34 -21.43
CA GLU A 86 -7.32 -7.05 -22.69
C GLU A 86 -7.72 -6.10 -23.81
N ARG A 87 -8.52 -5.08 -23.51
CA ARG A 87 -9.03 -4.08 -24.48
C ARG A 87 -8.10 -2.88 -24.66
N GLY A 88 -6.97 -2.80 -23.97
CA GLY A 88 -6.05 -1.66 -24.04
C GLY A 88 -6.61 -0.36 -23.45
N VAL A 89 -7.64 -0.44 -22.59
CA VAL A 89 -8.16 0.71 -21.83
C VAL A 89 -7.10 1.20 -20.84
N VAL A 90 -6.34 0.27 -20.27
CA VAL A 90 -5.17 0.55 -19.44
C VAL A 90 -3.94 -0.23 -19.92
N ASP A 91 -2.77 0.38 -19.74
CA ASP A 91 -1.46 -0.19 -20.08
C ASP A 91 -0.85 -0.96 -18.91
N GLY A 92 -1.38 -0.75 -17.72
CA GLY A 92 -0.86 -1.36 -16.51
C GLY A 92 -1.68 -1.02 -15.26
N PHE A 93 -1.11 -1.31 -14.11
CA PHE A 93 -1.80 -1.12 -12.84
C PHE A 93 -0.81 -0.95 -11.67
N GLY A 94 -1.28 -0.33 -10.58
CA GLY A 94 -0.63 -0.40 -9.27
C GLY A 94 -1.27 -1.51 -8.43
N TRP A 95 -0.46 -2.48 -7.95
CA TRP A 95 -0.95 -3.60 -7.14
C TRP A 95 0.20 -4.29 -6.40
N PRO A 96 -0.08 -4.99 -5.27
CA PRO A 96 0.88 -5.92 -4.68
C PRO A 96 1.32 -7.02 -5.65
N ASN A 97 2.41 -7.72 -5.32
CA ASN A 97 2.81 -8.87 -6.14
C ASN A 97 1.87 -10.08 -5.99
N MET A 98 1.14 -10.19 -4.87
CA MET A 98 0.11 -11.20 -4.69
C MET A 98 -1.20 -10.76 -5.35
N GLY A 99 -1.75 -11.61 -6.20
CA GLY A 99 -3.03 -11.42 -6.88
C GLY A 99 -2.98 -11.26 -8.39
N PRO A 100 -2.05 -10.52 -9.02
CA PRO A 100 -2.03 -10.32 -10.47
C PRO A 100 -1.97 -11.60 -11.29
N ARG A 101 -1.19 -12.60 -10.84
CA ARG A 101 -1.07 -13.90 -11.53
C ARG A 101 -2.39 -14.67 -11.50
N GLN A 102 -3.01 -14.80 -10.33
CA GLN A 102 -4.28 -15.51 -10.15
C GLN A 102 -5.44 -14.86 -10.92
N ARG A 103 -5.37 -13.54 -11.14
CA ARG A 103 -6.34 -12.77 -11.93
C ARG A 103 -6.03 -12.71 -13.42
N GLY A 104 -4.94 -13.35 -13.87
CA GLY A 104 -4.53 -13.36 -15.27
C GLY A 104 -3.95 -12.04 -15.79
N TRP A 105 -3.77 -11.01 -14.94
CA TRP A 105 -3.33 -9.67 -15.36
C TRP A 105 -1.92 -9.65 -15.94
N ILE A 106 -1.05 -10.54 -15.46
CA ILE A 106 0.34 -10.67 -15.95
C ILE A 106 0.44 -11.13 -17.40
N LYS A 107 -0.63 -11.67 -17.99
CA LYS A 107 -0.66 -12.04 -19.43
C LYS A 107 -0.49 -10.82 -20.33
N LYS A 108 -0.96 -9.65 -19.88
CA LYS A 108 -0.87 -8.37 -20.61
C LYS A 108 0.15 -7.41 -20.01
N ALA A 109 0.27 -7.34 -18.69
CA ALA A 109 1.18 -6.44 -17.99
C ALA A 109 2.23 -7.26 -17.22
N LYS A 110 3.26 -7.72 -17.92
CA LYS A 110 4.30 -8.62 -17.40
C LYS A 110 5.57 -7.91 -16.90
N TYR A 111 5.69 -6.61 -17.09
CA TYR A 111 6.84 -5.84 -16.62
C TYR A 111 6.50 -5.17 -15.31
N VAL A 112 7.37 -5.30 -14.31
CA VAL A 112 7.16 -4.71 -12.99
C VAL A 112 8.40 -3.98 -12.52
N ILE A 113 8.21 -2.74 -12.07
CA ILE A 113 9.27 -2.00 -11.37
C ILE A 113 9.40 -2.63 -10.00
N ASP A 114 10.52 -3.32 -9.74
CA ASP A 114 10.78 -4.04 -8.49
C ASP A 114 11.21 -3.12 -7.35
N LEU A 115 10.50 -2.02 -7.24
CA LEU A 115 10.60 -1.02 -6.18
C LEU A 115 9.19 -0.69 -5.71
N PRO A 116 8.79 -1.11 -4.52
CA PRO A 116 7.46 -0.79 -4.02
C PRO A 116 7.38 0.72 -3.72
N PHE A 117 6.52 1.43 -4.45
CA PHE A 117 6.25 2.86 -4.21
C PHE A 117 5.50 3.08 -2.88
N PHE A 118 4.69 2.11 -2.46
CA PHE A 118 4.25 1.95 -1.08
C PHE A 118 4.83 0.66 -0.53
N GLY A 119 5.74 0.78 0.40
CA GLY A 119 6.42 -0.40 0.92
C GLY A 119 5.63 -1.22 1.92
N ALA A 120 4.56 -0.66 2.48
CA ALA A 120 3.56 -1.37 3.23
C ALA A 120 2.23 -0.64 3.10
N SER A 121 1.28 -1.23 2.40
CA SER A 121 -0.13 -0.87 2.47
C SER A 121 -0.76 -1.67 3.59
N ASN A 122 -1.49 -0.99 4.48
CA ASN A 122 -2.13 -1.61 5.62
C ASN A 122 -3.64 -1.67 5.39
N VAL A 123 -4.20 -2.87 5.45
CA VAL A 123 -5.63 -3.04 5.70
C VAL A 123 -5.81 -3.17 7.20
N VAL A 124 -6.71 -2.39 7.75
CA VAL A 124 -6.90 -2.25 9.20
C VAL A 124 -8.28 -2.73 9.62
N ALA A 125 -8.40 -3.18 10.87
CA ALA A 125 -9.67 -3.44 11.50
C ALA A 125 -10.15 -2.19 12.23
N LEU A 126 -11.36 -1.77 11.91
CA LEU A 126 -12.08 -0.71 12.62
C LEU A 126 -13.37 -1.28 13.20
N MET A 127 -13.75 -0.83 14.38
CA MET A 127 -15.02 -1.12 14.99
C MET A 127 -15.79 0.18 15.23
N ASN A 128 -17.09 0.19 14.96
CA ASN A 128 -17.93 1.34 15.31
C ASN A 128 -17.75 1.67 16.79
N LEU A 129 -17.57 2.97 17.11
CA LEU A 129 -17.20 3.39 18.46
C LEU A 129 -18.29 3.12 19.50
N ASP A 130 -19.56 3.30 19.12
CA ASP A 130 -20.66 3.04 20.06
C ASP A 130 -20.75 1.55 20.40
N LYS A 131 -20.54 0.68 19.40
CA LYS A 131 -20.47 -0.77 19.60
C LYS A 131 -19.26 -1.17 20.46
N TRP A 132 -18.11 -0.53 20.24
CA TRP A 132 -16.93 -0.73 21.06
C TRP A 132 -17.18 -0.32 22.51
N ASN A 133 -17.77 0.83 22.73
CA ASN A 133 -18.07 1.35 24.06
C ASN A 133 -19.13 0.52 24.80
N GLY A 134 -20.00 -0.16 24.06
CA GLY A 134 -20.98 -1.10 24.62
C GLY A 134 -20.40 -2.47 25.03
N LEU A 135 -19.14 -2.74 24.68
CA LEU A 135 -18.46 -3.96 25.15
C LEU A 135 -17.99 -3.82 26.60
N SER A 136 -17.99 -4.93 27.33
CA SER A 136 -17.30 -4.97 28.64
C SER A 136 -15.81 -4.70 28.48
N LYS A 137 -15.19 -4.14 29.51
CA LYS A 137 -13.72 -3.91 29.53
C LYS A 137 -12.94 -5.18 29.23
N ALA A 138 -13.35 -6.31 29.80
CA ALA A 138 -12.74 -7.61 29.54
C ALA A 138 -12.81 -8.02 28.06
N SER A 139 -13.92 -7.75 27.37
CA SER A 139 -14.06 -8.01 25.94
C SER A 139 -13.16 -7.10 25.11
N GLN A 140 -13.11 -5.81 25.44
CA GLN A 140 -12.21 -4.85 24.79
C GLN A 140 -10.75 -5.27 24.90
N ASP A 141 -10.31 -5.60 26.13
CA ASP A 141 -8.93 -6.03 26.39
C ASP A 141 -8.58 -7.31 25.65
N LYS A 142 -9.52 -8.28 25.62
CA LYS A 142 -9.33 -9.53 24.88
C LYS A 142 -9.17 -9.30 23.37
N ILE A 143 -9.97 -8.41 22.77
CA ILE A 143 -9.85 -8.06 21.34
C ILE A 143 -8.47 -7.47 21.06
N ILE A 144 -8.01 -6.51 21.86
CA ILE A 144 -6.69 -5.89 21.66
C ILE A 144 -5.57 -6.92 21.85
N ALA A 145 -5.61 -7.73 22.90
CA ALA A 145 -4.59 -8.75 23.15
C ALA A 145 -4.50 -9.79 22.02
N ILE A 146 -5.66 -10.23 21.46
CA ILE A 146 -5.67 -11.14 20.31
C ILE A 146 -5.03 -10.46 19.10
N THR A 147 -5.34 -9.20 18.85
CA THR A 147 -4.78 -8.45 17.72
C THR A 147 -3.28 -8.26 17.84
N GLU A 148 -2.79 -7.89 19.02
CA GLU A 148 -1.35 -7.79 19.31
C GLU A 148 -0.61 -9.10 19.06
N LYS A 149 -1.20 -10.21 19.47
CA LYS A 149 -0.64 -11.55 19.23
C LYS A 149 -0.68 -11.95 17.75
N TYR A 150 -1.71 -11.53 17.02
CA TYR A 150 -1.91 -11.85 15.60
C TYR A 150 -0.94 -11.07 14.69
N GLU A 151 -0.71 -9.79 14.94
CA GLU A 151 -0.01 -8.88 14.04
C GLU A 151 1.39 -9.35 13.60
N PRO A 152 2.28 -9.86 14.47
CA PRO A 152 3.60 -10.35 14.02
C PRO A 152 3.50 -11.55 13.08
N GLY A 153 2.59 -12.48 13.37
CA GLY A 153 2.32 -13.64 12.50
C GLY A 153 1.76 -13.23 11.14
N MET A 154 0.89 -12.25 11.12
CA MET A 154 0.35 -11.66 9.88
C MET A 154 1.47 -11.04 9.04
N VAL A 155 2.35 -10.24 9.62
CA VAL A 155 3.49 -9.64 8.88
C VAL A 155 4.39 -10.73 8.30
N ALA A 156 4.73 -11.75 9.09
CA ALA A 156 5.54 -12.88 8.63
C ALA A 156 4.85 -13.64 7.50
N HIS A 157 3.54 -13.89 7.61
CA HIS A 157 2.74 -14.55 6.57
C HIS A 157 2.77 -13.79 5.23
N PHE A 158 2.51 -12.49 5.24
CA PHE A 158 2.54 -11.69 4.01
C PHE A 158 3.95 -11.55 3.43
N LYS A 159 4.97 -11.45 4.27
CA LYS A 159 6.37 -11.42 3.81
C LYS A 159 6.78 -12.73 3.12
N SER A 160 6.48 -13.87 3.74
CA SER A 160 6.78 -15.19 3.17
C SER A 160 5.93 -15.49 1.94
N GLY A 161 4.63 -15.12 1.97
CA GLY A 161 3.72 -15.24 0.83
C GLY A 161 4.17 -14.42 -0.37
N ALA A 162 4.61 -13.18 -0.15
CA ALA A 162 5.15 -12.33 -1.20
C ALA A 162 6.43 -12.92 -1.82
N ALA A 163 7.34 -13.45 -1.00
CA ALA A 163 8.56 -14.11 -1.48
C ALA A 163 8.25 -15.36 -2.32
N ALA A 164 7.30 -16.19 -1.87
CA ALA A 164 6.85 -17.36 -2.61
C ALA A 164 6.14 -16.99 -3.93
N GLU A 165 5.35 -15.91 -3.93
CA GLU A 165 4.67 -15.46 -5.14
C GLU A 165 5.63 -14.88 -6.17
N TRP A 166 6.71 -14.19 -5.77
CA TRP A 166 7.75 -13.73 -6.70
C TRP A 166 8.34 -14.90 -7.49
N LYS A 167 8.66 -16.04 -6.85
CA LYS A 167 9.16 -17.23 -7.54
C LYS A 167 8.18 -17.74 -8.61
N LYS A 168 6.87 -17.70 -8.33
CA LYS A 168 5.83 -18.12 -9.28
C LYS A 168 5.64 -17.11 -10.41
N LEU A 169 5.81 -15.82 -10.15
CA LEU A 169 5.75 -14.76 -11.14
C LEU A 169 6.94 -14.82 -12.10
N ASP A 170 8.15 -15.03 -11.56
CA ASP A 170 9.37 -15.23 -12.36
C ASP A 170 9.22 -16.46 -13.28
N ALA A 171 8.72 -17.59 -12.75
CA ALA A 171 8.43 -18.79 -13.53
C ALA A 171 7.32 -18.60 -14.59
N ALA A 172 6.43 -17.64 -14.38
CA ALA A 172 5.38 -17.26 -15.34
C ALA A 172 5.84 -16.21 -16.36
N GLY A 173 7.13 -15.87 -16.39
CA GLY A 173 7.73 -14.94 -17.36
C GLY A 173 7.52 -13.46 -17.06
N VAL A 174 7.23 -13.11 -15.81
CA VAL A 174 7.22 -11.71 -15.36
C VAL A 174 8.65 -11.17 -15.35
N VAL A 175 8.84 -10.00 -15.92
CA VAL A 175 10.12 -9.30 -15.97
C VAL A 175 10.19 -8.27 -14.88
N ARG A 176 10.97 -8.54 -13.85
CA ARG A 176 11.26 -7.60 -12.77
C ARG A 176 12.46 -6.75 -13.16
N TYR A 177 12.37 -5.45 -12.94
CA TYR A 177 13.46 -4.52 -13.23
C TYR A 177 13.46 -3.34 -12.28
N THR A 178 14.62 -2.70 -12.18
CA THR A 178 14.83 -1.41 -11.51
C THR A 178 15.55 -0.47 -12.46
N PHE A 179 15.69 0.77 -12.08
CA PHE A 179 16.51 1.77 -12.77
C PHE A 179 17.92 1.83 -12.16
N SER A 180 18.71 2.84 -12.52
CA SER A 180 19.93 3.16 -11.80
C SER A 180 19.61 3.63 -10.37
N ASP A 181 20.59 3.54 -9.46
CA ASP A 181 20.38 3.91 -8.06
C ASP A 181 19.88 5.35 -7.88
N ALA A 182 20.41 6.29 -8.66
CA ALA A 182 19.98 7.68 -8.64
C ALA A 182 18.49 7.83 -9.04
N VAL A 183 18.05 7.09 -10.07
CA VAL A 183 16.67 7.10 -10.56
C VAL A 183 15.75 6.35 -9.59
N ASN A 184 16.22 5.26 -9.02
CA ASN A 184 15.50 4.53 -7.96
C ASN A 184 15.23 5.43 -6.75
N LYS A 185 16.25 6.18 -6.33
CA LYS A 185 16.10 7.16 -5.26
C LYS A 185 15.06 8.23 -5.62
N GLN A 186 15.17 8.83 -6.81
CA GLN A 186 14.20 9.83 -7.28
C GLN A 186 12.76 9.30 -7.30
N TYR A 187 12.56 8.06 -7.76
CA TYR A 187 11.25 7.40 -7.79
C TYR A 187 10.66 7.24 -6.38
N LEU A 188 11.46 6.78 -5.43
CA LEU A 188 11.01 6.57 -4.04
C LEU A 188 10.81 7.90 -3.31
N ASP A 189 11.73 8.86 -3.45
CA ASP A 189 11.58 10.19 -2.85
C ASP A 189 10.29 10.85 -3.32
N MET A 190 10.00 10.80 -4.62
CA MET A 190 8.76 11.33 -5.18
C MET A 190 7.52 10.68 -4.53
N ALA A 191 7.51 9.36 -4.38
CA ALA A 191 6.39 8.65 -3.77
C ALA A 191 6.16 9.09 -2.32
N TYR A 192 7.23 9.22 -1.52
CA TYR A 192 7.13 9.58 -0.10
C TYR A 192 6.83 11.06 0.10
N ASP A 193 7.51 11.95 -0.63
CA ASP A 193 7.33 13.39 -0.49
C ASP A 193 5.91 13.83 -0.84
N LEU A 194 5.32 13.22 -1.87
CA LEU A 194 3.93 13.50 -2.24
C LEU A 194 2.96 13.13 -1.12
N GLU A 195 3.19 12.00 -0.46
CA GLU A 195 2.30 11.59 0.63
C GLU A 195 2.51 12.43 1.88
N TRP A 196 3.74 12.83 2.22
CA TRP A 196 3.99 13.77 3.31
C TRP A 196 3.37 15.14 3.03
N LYS A 197 3.52 15.68 1.81
CA LYS A 197 2.87 16.94 1.39
C LYS A 197 1.34 16.85 1.44
N ASN A 198 0.76 15.72 1.04
CA ASN A 198 -0.68 15.48 1.12
C ASN A 198 -1.15 15.37 2.57
N LEU A 199 -0.40 14.68 3.42
CA LEU A 199 -0.70 14.54 4.84
C LEU A 199 -0.64 15.90 5.55
N ALA A 200 0.36 16.73 5.22
CA ALA A 200 0.50 18.08 5.78
C ALA A 200 -0.73 18.98 5.50
N LYS A 201 -1.37 18.80 4.34
CA LYS A 201 -2.62 19.51 4.01
C LYS A 201 -3.81 19.03 4.83
N LYS A 202 -3.84 17.74 5.17
CA LYS A 202 -4.96 17.10 5.88
C LYS A 202 -4.88 17.21 7.39
N VAL A 203 -3.66 17.20 7.92
CA VAL A 203 -3.37 17.20 9.36
C VAL A 203 -2.16 18.08 9.68
N PRO A 204 -2.20 19.38 9.38
CA PRO A 204 -1.03 20.26 9.47
C PRO A 204 -0.41 20.31 10.88
N GLY A 205 -1.22 20.19 11.93
CA GLY A 205 -0.75 20.20 13.32
C GLY A 205 -0.08 18.90 13.78
N ASP A 206 -0.18 17.82 13.00
CA ASP A 206 0.30 16.49 13.42
C ASP A 206 1.58 16.05 12.69
N VAL A 207 2.01 16.75 11.63
CA VAL A 207 3.08 16.29 10.72
C VAL A 207 4.39 16.06 11.45
N ASP A 208 4.85 17.02 12.24
CA ASP A 208 6.13 16.91 12.95
C ASP A 208 6.08 15.79 14.00
N THR A 209 4.95 15.66 14.68
CA THR A 209 4.72 14.55 15.60
C THR A 209 4.75 13.22 14.87
N LEU A 210 4.07 13.10 13.72
CA LEU A 210 4.05 11.88 12.93
C LEU A 210 5.44 11.53 12.40
N ARG A 211 6.20 12.49 11.86
CA ARG A 211 7.59 12.26 11.43
C ARG A 211 8.43 11.69 12.56
N ARG A 212 8.38 12.33 13.73
CA ARG A 212 9.14 11.88 14.90
C ARG A 212 8.76 10.48 15.37
N ILE A 213 7.47 10.17 15.51
CA ILE A 213 7.02 8.85 16.02
C ILE A 213 7.09 7.73 14.99
N THR A 214 7.22 8.04 13.69
CA THR A 214 7.41 7.04 12.63
C THR A 214 8.86 6.91 12.16
N GLY A 215 9.78 7.74 12.68
CA GLY A 215 11.20 7.69 12.31
C GLY A 215 11.49 8.20 10.89
N ASN A 216 10.74 9.20 10.41
CA ASN A 216 10.90 9.78 9.06
C ASN A 216 11.20 11.28 9.13
#